data_56de6e81707ce9c223002c8909fa406a
#
_entry.id   56de6e81707ce9c223002c8909fa406a
#
_cell.length_a   1.000
_cell.length_b   1.000
_cell.length_c   1.000
_cell.angle_alpha   90.00
_cell.angle_beta   90.00
_cell.angle_gamma   90.00
#
_symmetry.space_group_name_H-M   'P 1'
#
loop_
_entity.id
_entity.type
_entity.pdbx_description
1 polymer ?
#
loop_
_entity_poly.entity_id
_entity_poly.type
_entity_poly.pdbx_seq_one_letter_code
_entity_poly.pdbx_strand_id
1 'polypeptide(L)'
;MGAHDDPQPHEPKRTIKLEVPEDSPDTTRVLPEPPRDDYRVISSEPHDLEGADETTTLLSAPEINQQTRVLNESSDVPRPHRETPEPAGATVANLANQKPQRHVLEPTSVSKLRYALAILAASLSILCALTGSVASWVNQNLISQSGFNQLSTQLVEDQDFQKRIADAAVTDVMNSEAVKRVFPESGNNFLTQILSTSRGEVKKRLSENAQRLTGTSEYRTMWRQVAADTHTYNLAHPDDPAALDISAFYSELDARVGSIGIYDPDISSWGKHLISIDRDGNPVQHAVQRAQWVGSMSGALIAASIIGLVIALILLPRGRFVLLTCAFLILAAGLWILSAVMAQQTPQTLGLSTDSTVGTVFLDGLVNTARPMLTGHLNSLASYSAWAAVVSLLGGILAKLIALTASGTTVRTH
;
A
#
# COMPACT_ATOMS: atom_id res chain seq x y z
N MET A 1 33.05 -70.67 -26.39
CA MET A 1 33.99 -70.54 -25.29
C MET A 1 33.37 -69.57 -24.34
N GLY A 2 32.60 -70.07 -23.38
CA GLY A 2 31.90 -69.28 -22.38
C GLY A 2 32.77 -69.10 -21.15
N ALA A 3 32.81 -67.90 -20.65
CA ALA A 3 33.37 -67.55 -19.36
C ALA A 3 32.23 -67.57 -18.34
N HIS A 4 32.37 -68.49 -17.38
CA HIS A 4 31.53 -68.59 -16.19
C HIS A 4 31.89 -67.45 -15.22
N ASP A 5 30.95 -66.61 -14.89
CA ASP A 5 31.04 -65.66 -13.75
C ASP A 5 30.54 -66.39 -12.51
N ASP A 6 31.42 -66.65 -11.56
CA ASP A 6 31.16 -67.17 -10.23
C ASP A 6 30.55 -66.09 -9.33
N PRO A 7 29.47 -66.37 -8.59
CA PRO A 7 28.93 -65.40 -7.63
C PRO A 7 29.75 -65.36 -6.34
N GLN A 8 30.20 -64.15 -5.95
CA GLN A 8 30.89 -63.89 -4.68
C GLN A 8 29.96 -64.15 -3.49
N PRO A 9 30.47 -64.72 -2.39
CA PRO A 9 29.70 -65.00 -1.22
C PRO A 9 29.41 -63.71 -0.41
N HIS A 10 28.14 -63.57 -0.04
CA HIS A 10 27.65 -62.50 0.85
C HIS A 10 28.26 -62.63 2.26
N GLU A 11 29.01 -61.62 2.70
CA GLU A 11 29.38 -61.45 4.11
C GLU A 11 28.16 -61.21 5.00
N PRO A 12 28.04 -61.87 6.15
CA PRO A 12 26.93 -61.62 7.07
C PRO A 12 27.09 -60.29 7.77
N LYS A 13 26.04 -59.46 7.70
CA LYS A 13 25.91 -58.21 8.47
C LYS A 13 26.04 -58.47 9.96
N ARG A 14 27.11 -58.01 10.60
CA ARG A 14 27.27 -57.98 12.05
C ARG A 14 26.25 -56.99 12.64
N THR A 15 25.23 -57.53 13.29
CA THR A 15 24.32 -56.78 14.12
C THR A 15 25.05 -56.45 15.43
N ILE A 16 25.45 -55.22 15.61
CA ILE A 16 25.98 -54.71 16.87
C ILE A 16 24.78 -54.52 17.79
N LYS A 17 24.65 -55.44 18.75
CA LYS A 17 23.72 -55.31 19.86
C LYS A 17 24.29 -54.28 20.84
N LEU A 18 23.72 -53.07 20.86
CA LEU A 18 24.00 -52.10 21.90
C LEU A 18 23.31 -52.61 23.18
N GLU A 19 24.10 -53.11 24.10
CA GLU A 19 23.69 -53.32 25.50
C GLU A 19 23.50 -51.94 26.14
N VAL A 20 22.26 -51.64 26.48
CA VAL A 20 21.92 -50.46 27.32
C VAL A 20 22.22 -50.90 28.77
N PRO A 21 23.08 -50.17 29.50
CA PRO A 21 23.25 -50.47 30.93
C PRO A 21 21.99 -50.02 31.67
N GLU A 22 21.28 -51.04 32.19
CA GLU A 22 20.23 -50.92 33.19
C GLU A 22 20.95 -50.72 34.52
N ASP A 23 21.09 -49.47 34.98
CA ASP A 23 21.23 -49.04 36.37
C ASP A 23 21.72 -47.59 36.39
N SER A 24 20.80 -46.65 36.43
CA SER A 24 21.06 -45.32 36.93
C SER A 24 20.00 -45.00 37.99
N PRO A 25 20.41 -44.71 39.22
CA PRO A 25 19.48 -44.38 40.28
C PRO A 25 18.78 -43.04 39.96
N ASP A 26 17.50 -43.07 40.20
CA ASP A 26 16.52 -41.99 40.14
C ASP A 26 17.02 -40.73 40.90
N THR A 27 17.77 -39.88 40.21
CA THR A 27 18.07 -38.55 40.71
C THR A 27 17.04 -37.60 40.14
N THR A 28 15.92 -37.52 40.86
CA THR A 28 14.94 -36.43 40.70
C THR A 28 15.67 -35.11 40.92
N ARG A 29 16.24 -34.56 39.88
CA ARG A 29 16.82 -33.23 39.88
C ARG A 29 15.67 -32.25 39.97
N VAL A 30 15.35 -31.81 41.19
CA VAL A 30 14.50 -30.65 41.43
C VAL A 30 15.10 -29.46 40.69
N LEU A 31 14.49 -29.11 39.57
CA LEU A 31 14.83 -27.87 38.91
C LEU A 31 14.60 -26.71 39.87
N PRO A 32 15.55 -25.80 40.07
CA PRO A 32 15.32 -24.60 40.85
C PRO A 32 14.15 -23.82 40.21
N GLU A 33 13.18 -23.51 41.05
CA GLU A 33 12.04 -22.68 40.72
C GLU A 33 12.60 -21.36 40.15
N PRO A 34 12.16 -20.89 38.96
CA PRO A 34 12.62 -19.64 38.43
C PRO A 34 12.26 -18.54 39.42
N PRO A 35 13.13 -17.51 39.59
CA PRO A 35 12.82 -16.41 40.49
C PRO A 35 11.49 -15.82 40.09
N ARG A 36 10.56 -15.75 41.04
CA ARG A 36 9.32 -15.00 40.91
C ARG A 36 9.71 -13.54 40.75
N ASP A 37 9.73 -13.07 39.53
CA ASP A 37 9.73 -11.66 39.25
C ASP A 37 8.43 -11.10 39.87
N ASP A 38 8.59 -10.32 40.93
CA ASP A 38 7.56 -9.50 41.50
C ASP A 38 7.12 -8.50 40.40
N TYR A 39 6.15 -8.93 39.58
CA TYR A 39 5.41 -7.97 38.76
C TYR A 39 4.66 -7.06 39.72
N ARG A 40 5.30 -5.93 40.06
CA ARG A 40 4.60 -4.78 40.60
C ARG A 40 3.55 -4.41 39.57
N VAL A 41 2.33 -4.81 39.83
CA VAL A 41 1.15 -4.24 39.19
C VAL A 41 1.22 -2.76 39.56
N ILE A 42 1.66 -1.92 38.64
CA ILE A 42 1.49 -0.47 38.71
C ILE A 42 0.02 -0.25 38.52
N SER A 43 -0.70 -0.24 39.65
CA SER A 43 -2.05 0.26 39.74
C SER A 43 -1.97 1.73 39.31
N SER A 44 -2.48 2.03 38.12
CA SER A 44 -2.70 3.40 37.67
C SER A 44 -3.87 3.95 38.48
N GLU A 45 -3.59 4.48 39.65
CA GLU A 45 -4.47 5.43 40.34
C GLU A 45 -4.60 6.66 39.42
N PRO A 46 -5.83 7.13 39.16
CA PRO A 46 -6.01 8.41 38.47
C PRO A 46 -5.49 9.51 39.39
N HIS A 47 -4.35 10.10 39.06
CA HIS A 47 -3.91 11.36 39.67
C HIS A 47 -4.87 12.45 39.18
N ASP A 48 -5.68 12.93 40.09
CA ASP A 48 -6.37 14.21 40.01
C ASP A 48 -5.29 15.29 39.81
N LEU A 49 -5.11 15.73 38.60
CA LEU A 49 -4.40 16.97 38.27
C LEU A 49 -5.43 18.11 38.32
N GLU A 50 -5.73 18.53 39.51
CA GLU A 50 -6.26 19.85 39.81
C GLU A 50 -5.09 20.84 39.66
N GLY A 51 -5.20 21.79 38.74
CA GLY A 51 -4.34 22.96 38.64
C GLY A 51 -3.32 22.97 37.49
N ALA A 52 -3.79 23.12 36.27
CA ALA A 52 -3.00 23.73 35.21
C ALA A 52 -3.84 24.81 34.55
N ASP A 53 -3.41 26.04 34.73
CA ASP A 53 -3.96 27.27 34.15
C ASP A 53 -4.23 27.09 32.67
N GLU A 54 -5.50 27.17 32.31
CA GLU A 54 -5.97 27.36 30.94
C GLU A 54 -5.53 28.73 30.42
N THR A 55 -4.33 28.81 29.87
CA THR A 55 -3.99 29.91 28.97
C THR A 55 -4.55 29.56 27.59
N THR A 56 -5.85 29.72 27.45
CA THR A 56 -6.54 29.69 26.18
C THR A 56 -6.05 30.87 25.34
N THR A 57 -5.08 30.65 24.52
CA THR A 57 -4.69 31.60 23.47
C THR A 57 -5.80 31.60 22.43
N LEU A 58 -6.76 32.52 22.63
CA LEU A 58 -7.74 32.89 21.62
C LEU A 58 -6.99 33.41 20.39
N LEU A 59 -6.87 32.58 19.38
CA LEU A 59 -6.53 33.01 18.02
C LEU A 59 -7.64 33.93 17.55
N SER A 60 -7.37 35.22 17.61
CA SER A 60 -8.18 36.30 17.04
C SER A 60 -8.43 36.01 15.58
N ALA A 61 -9.69 35.79 15.23
CA ALA A 61 -10.15 35.79 13.87
C ALA A 61 -9.85 37.16 13.22
N PRO A 62 -9.42 37.21 11.95
CA PRO A 62 -9.21 38.47 11.27
C PRO A 62 -10.56 39.19 11.12
N GLU A 63 -10.62 40.38 11.66
CA GLU A 63 -11.70 41.36 11.46
C GLU A 63 -11.90 41.58 9.95
N ILE A 64 -13.01 41.09 9.44
CA ILE A 64 -13.50 41.44 8.13
C ILE A 64 -13.99 42.86 8.22
N ASN A 65 -13.13 43.78 7.80
CA ASN A 65 -13.43 45.22 7.67
C ASN A 65 -14.48 45.40 6.57
N GLN A 66 -15.74 45.42 6.97
CA GLN A 66 -16.85 45.84 6.11
C GLN A 66 -16.76 47.35 5.90
N GLN A 67 -15.99 47.78 4.94
CA GLN A 67 -16.11 49.12 4.37
C GLN A 67 -17.41 49.19 3.58
N THR A 68 -18.46 49.61 4.29
CA THR A 68 -19.70 50.08 3.69
C THR A 68 -19.40 51.39 2.94
N ARG A 69 -19.18 51.26 1.64
CA ARG A 69 -19.04 52.43 0.78
C ARG A 69 -20.43 53.02 0.55
N VAL A 70 -20.73 54.04 1.32
CA VAL A 70 -21.91 54.90 1.09
C VAL A 70 -21.68 55.62 -0.26
N LEU A 71 -22.36 55.13 -1.32
CA LEU A 71 -22.48 55.84 -2.57
C LEU A 71 -23.52 56.98 -2.35
N ASN A 72 -22.99 58.17 -2.28
CA ASN A 72 -23.77 59.42 -2.33
C ASN A 72 -24.37 59.51 -3.73
N GLU A 73 -25.64 59.25 -3.80
CA GLU A 73 -26.47 59.41 -5.00
C GLU A 73 -26.80 60.90 -5.16
N SER A 74 -26.04 61.56 -6.01
CA SER A 74 -26.33 62.91 -6.45
C SER A 74 -27.47 62.83 -7.46
N SER A 75 -28.64 63.23 -7.00
CA SER A 75 -29.85 63.34 -7.79
C SER A 75 -29.78 64.62 -8.65
N ASP A 76 -29.38 64.47 -9.90
CA ASP A 76 -29.75 65.45 -10.92
C ASP A 76 -30.77 64.84 -11.85
N VAL A 77 -32.03 65.08 -11.57
CA VAL A 77 -33.16 64.73 -12.43
C VAL A 77 -33.42 65.91 -13.38
N PRO A 78 -33.19 65.77 -14.70
CA PRO A 78 -33.69 66.73 -15.66
C PRO A 78 -35.21 66.58 -15.79
N ARG A 79 -35.93 67.64 -15.61
CA ARG A 79 -37.40 67.72 -15.81
C ARG A 79 -37.73 67.47 -17.30
N PRO A 80 -38.74 66.63 -17.58
CA PRO A 80 -39.19 66.39 -18.95
C PRO A 80 -39.96 67.66 -19.46
N HIS A 81 -39.56 68.09 -20.61
CA HIS A 81 -40.31 69.07 -21.41
C HIS A 81 -41.68 68.44 -21.76
N ARG A 82 -42.71 69.25 -21.44
CA ARG A 82 -44.11 68.99 -21.73
C ARG A 82 -44.33 69.30 -23.22
N GLU A 83 -44.34 68.34 -24.11
CA GLU A 83 -44.78 68.52 -25.50
C GLU A 83 -46.28 68.23 -25.59
N THR A 84 -46.93 69.03 -26.31
CA THR A 84 -48.34 69.14 -26.60
C THR A 84 -48.86 67.93 -27.39
N PRO A 85 -50.12 67.52 -27.15
CA PRO A 85 -50.64 66.39 -27.90
C PRO A 85 -51.12 66.76 -29.30
N GLU A 86 -50.59 66.13 -30.30
CA GLU A 86 -51.09 66.17 -31.67
C GLU A 86 -52.16 65.08 -31.88
N PRO A 87 -53.20 65.31 -32.70
CA PRO A 87 -54.43 64.52 -32.65
C PRO A 87 -54.31 63.16 -33.33
N ALA A 88 -55.03 62.24 -32.77
CA ALA A 88 -55.19 60.89 -33.22
C ALA A 88 -55.77 60.77 -34.64
N GLY A 89 -55.13 60.07 -35.48
CA GLY A 89 -55.65 59.65 -36.78
C GLY A 89 -55.01 58.37 -37.24
N ALA A 90 -55.81 57.28 -37.16
CA ALA A 90 -55.69 56.07 -37.98
C ALA A 90 -54.38 55.23 -37.89
N THR A 91 -54.46 54.12 -37.19
CA THR A 91 -54.18 52.80 -37.80
C THR A 91 -54.25 51.72 -36.76
N VAL A 92 -55.43 51.28 -36.36
CA VAL A 92 -55.67 50.10 -35.49
C VAL A 92 -55.91 48.89 -36.36
N ALA A 93 -55.05 48.58 -37.29
CA ALA A 93 -55.33 47.45 -38.21
C ALA A 93 -54.14 46.47 -38.42
N ASN A 94 -53.03 46.60 -37.67
CA ASN A 94 -51.88 45.70 -37.95
C ASN A 94 -51.26 44.98 -36.72
N LEU A 95 -51.97 44.96 -35.56
CA LEU A 95 -51.45 44.31 -34.36
C LEU A 95 -51.97 42.85 -34.19
N ALA A 96 -52.84 42.35 -35.09
CA ALA A 96 -53.44 41.03 -34.94
C ALA A 96 -52.64 39.87 -35.61
N ASN A 97 -51.50 40.18 -36.29
CA ASN A 97 -50.79 39.13 -37.05
C ASN A 97 -49.28 39.01 -36.70
N GLN A 98 -48.83 39.59 -35.58
CA GLN A 98 -47.52 39.23 -35.05
C GLN A 98 -47.66 37.90 -34.31
N LYS A 99 -47.43 36.77 -35.03
CA LYS A 99 -47.06 35.53 -34.37
C LYS A 99 -45.97 35.82 -33.37
N PRO A 100 -46.11 35.40 -32.10
CA PRO A 100 -45.02 35.57 -31.12
C PRO A 100 -43.79 34.89 -31.71
N GLN A 101 -42.81 35.67 -32.16
CA GLN A 101 -41.50 35.17 -32.45
C GLN A 101 -40.98 34.62 -31.12
N ARG A 102 -41.07 33.27 -30.96
CA ARG A 102 -40.30 32.55 -29.98
C ARG A 102 -38.83 32.88 -30.34
N HIS A 103 -38.29 33.88 -29.68
CA HIS A 103 -36.84 34.03 -29.59
C HIS A 103 -36.34 32.68 -29.04
N VAL A 104 -35.94 31.79 -29.96
CA VAL A 104 -35.09 30.67 -29.60
C VAL A 104 -33.83 31.32 -29.09
N LEU A 105 -33.79 31.51 -27.78
CA LEU A 105 -32.56 31.97 -27.10
C LEU A 105 -31.47 30.97 -27.51
N GLU A 106 -30.61 31.37 -28.45
CA GLU A 106 -29.43 30.58 -28.77
C GLU A 106 -28.74 30.27 -27.44
N PRO A 107 -28.32 29.00 -27.23
CA PRO A 107 -27.69 28.63 -26.01
C PRO A 107 -26.48 29.53 -25.80
N THR A 108 -26.63 30.47 -24.89
CA THR A 108 -25.65 31.49 -24.60
C THR A 108 -24.30 30.83 -24.32
N SER A 109 -23.20 31.44 -24.74
CA SER A 109 -21.81 30.95 -24.52
C SER A 109 -21.54 30.51 -23.08
N VAL A 110 -22.25 31.10 -22.12
CA VAL A 110 -22.26 30.75 -20.68
C VAL A 110 -22.72 29.30 -20.41
N SER A 111 -23.67 28.77 -21.18
CA SER A 111 -24.09 27.37 -21.00
C SER A 111 -23.01 26.38 -21.46
N LYS A 112 -22.34 26.67 -22.57
CA LYS A 112 -21.26 25.82 -23.10
C LYS A 112 -20.05 25.79 -22.15
N LEU A 113 -19.69 26.95 -21.57
CA LEU A 113 -18.62 27.06 -20.58
C LEU A 113 -18.92 26.22 -19.31
N ARG A 114 -20.17 26.27 -18.79
CA ARG A 114 -20.57 25.45 -17.63
C ARG A 114 -20.46 23.96 -17.91
N TYR A 115 -20.86 23.49 -19.09
CA TYR A 115 -20.70 22.11 -19.49
C TYR A 115 -19.23 21.69 -19.56
N ALA A 116 -18.39 22.52 -20.18
CA ALA A 116 -16.96 22.26 -20.26
C ALA A 116 -16.29 22.17 -18.87
N LEU A 117 -16.62 23.11 -17.96
CA LEU A 117 -16.13 23.10 -16.59
C LEU A 117 -16.62 21.88 -15.80
N ALA A 118 -17.89 21.47 -15.99
CA ALA A 118 -18.44 20.29 -15.33
C ALA A 118 -17.72 19.00 -15.78
N ILE A 119 -17.46 18.86 -17.09
CA ILE A 119 -16.72 17.71 -17.62
C ILE A 119 -15.28 17.72 -17.11
N LEU A 120 -14.62 18.89 -17.11
CA LEU A 120 -13.26 19.02 -16.58
C LEU A 120 -13.20 18.63 -15.10
N ALA A 121 -14.12 19.13 -14.27
CA ALA A 121 -14.20 18.82 -12.86
C ALA A 121 -14.46 17.31 -12.63
N ALA A 122 -15.36 16.70 -13.40
CA ALA A 122 -15.63 15.26 -13.34
C ALA A 122 -14.39 14.43 -13.76
N SER A 123 -13.70 14.82 -14.83
CA SER A 123 -12.49 14.13 -15.29
C SER A 123 -11.36 14.22 -14.26
N LEU A 124 -11.15 15.40 -13.68
CA LEU A 124 -10.16 15.59 -12.62
C LEU A 124 -10.53 14.77 -11.35
N SER A 125 -11.83 14.76 -11.01
CA SER A 125 -12.35 13.94 -9.90
C SER A 125 -12.04 12.45 -10.12
N ILE A 126 -12.26 11.91 -11.32
CA ILE A 126 -11.96 10.51 -11.65
C ILE A 126 -10.45 10.23 -11.54
N LEU A 127 -9.60 11.12 -12.06
CA LEU A 127 -8.14 10.98 -11.94
C LEU A 127 -7.68 10.99 -10.48
N CYS A 128 -8.22 11.92 -9.67
CA CYS A 128 -7.96 11.95 -8.23
C CYS A 128 -8.46 10.69 -7.52
N ALA A 129 -9.61 10.12 -7.92
CA ALA A 129 -10.12 8.88 -7.37
C ALA A 129 -9.23 7.68 -7.70
N LEU A 130 -8.78 7.55 -8.95
CA LEU A 130 -7.87 6.48 -9.38
C LEU A 130 -6.54 6.55 -8.64
N THR A 131 -5.91 7.73 -8.64
CA THR A 131 -4.63 7.94 -7.96
C THR A 131 -4.78 7.78 -6.45
N GLY A 132 -5.85 8.36 -5.87
CA GLY A 132 -6.15 8.29 -4.45
C GLY A 132 -6.43 6.86 -3.96
N SER A 133 -7.01 6.00 -4.80
CA SER A 133 -7.24 4.58 -4.47
C SER A 133 -5.92 3.82 -4.31
N VAL A 134 -4.97 4.02 -5.23
CA VAL A 134 -3.63 3.42 -5.12
C VAL A 134 -2.87 4.02 -3.95
N ALA A 135 -2.89 5.34 -3.80
CA ALA A 135 -2.23 6.05 -2.70
C ALA A 135 -2.75 5.58 -1.32
N SER A 136 -4.06 5.39 -1.21
CA SER A 136 -4.69 4.87 0.02
C SER A 136 -4.25 3.44 0.32
N TRP A 137 -4.20 2.58 -0.69
CA TRP A 137 -3.71 1.21 -0.52
C TRP A 137 -2.23 1.20 -0.09
N VAL A 138 -1.38 1.99 -0.74
CA VAL A 138 0.05 2.15 -0.37
C VAL A 138 0.19 2.60 1.07
N ASN A 139 -0.55 3.65 1.46
CA ASN A 139 -0.53 4.15 2.83
C ASN A 139 -0.96 3.11 3.86
N GLN A 140 -2.01 2.35 3.57
CA GLN A 140 -2.57 1.37 4.49
C GLN A 140 -1.75 0.09 4.58
N ASN A 141 -1.09 -0.35 3.50
CA ASN A 141 -0.45 -1.67 3.44
C ASN A 141 1.08 -1.61 3.38
N LEU A 142 1.67 -0.52 2.88
CA LEU A 142 3.13 -0.40 2.79
C LEU A 142 3.72 0.59 3.79
N ILE A 143 3.00 1.67 4.12
CA ILE A 143 3.51 2.71 5.03
C ILE A 143 3.04 2.47 6.47
N SER A 144 1.78 2.06 6.68
CA SER A 144 1.32 1.77 8.03
C SER A 144 1.97 0.50 8.58
N GLN A 145 2.42 0.55 9.84
CA GLN A 145 3.04 -0.60 10.52
C GLN A 145 2.10 -1.82 10.55
N SER A 146 0.81 -1.60 10.82
CA SER A 146 -0.17 -2.70 10.89
C SER A 146 -0.39 -3.37 9.53
N GLY A 147 -0.48 -2.59 8.45
CA GLY A 147 -0.66 -3.12 7.10
C GLY A 147 0.60 -3.86 6.63
N PHE A 148 1.78 -3.28 6.87
CA PHE A 148 3.04 -3.94 6.54
C PHE A 148 3.22 -5.25 7.31
N ASN A 149 2.86 -5.29 8.58
CA ASN A 149 2.87 -6.53 9.38
C ASN A 149 1.92 -7.60 8.80
N GLN A 150 0.74 -7.20 8.31
CA GLN A 150 -0.18 -8.13 7.65
C GLN A 150 0.41 -8.67 6.34
N LEU A 151 0.99 -7.79 5.52
CA LEU A 151 1.65 -8.16 4.26
C LEU A 151 2.83 -9.11 4.53
N SER A 152 3.70 -8.78 5.48
CA SER A 152 4.85 -9.60 5.86
C SER A 152 4.44 -10.94 6.45
N THR A 153 3.32 -11.03 7.19
CA THR A 153 2.77 -12.28 7.69
C THR A 153 2.36 -13.20 6.53
N GLN A 154 1.66 -12.68 5.53
CA GLN A 154 1.30 -13.47 4.35
C GLN A 154 2.54 -13.94 3.58
N LEU A 155 3.57 -13.09 3.48
CA LEU A 155 4.83 -13.45 2.85
C LEU A 155 5.52 -14.61 3.58
N VAL A 156 5.49 -14.61 4.91
CA VAL A 156 6.10 -15.66 5.75
C VAL A 156 5.31 -16.97 5.74
N GLU A 157 4.03 -16.95 5.43
CA GLU A 157 3.23 -18.16 5.27
C GLU A 157 3.57 -18.94 3.99
N ASP A 158 4.20 -18.30 3.01
CA ASP A 158 4.67 -18.95 1.78
C ASP A 158 5.94 -19.78 2.06
N GLN A 159 5.79 -21.11 2.08
CA GLN A 159 6.90 -22.03 2.34
C GLN A 159 8.00 -21.97 1.29
N ASP A 160 7.68 -21.65 0.03
CA ASP A 160 8.67 -21.53 -1.04
C ASP A 160 9.48 -20.25 -0.86
N PHE A 161 8.84 -19.18 -0.41
CA PHE A 161 9.55 -17.95 0.00
C PHE A 161 10.49 -18.23 1.17
N GLN A 162 10.02 -18.90 2.22
CA GLN A 162 10.83 -19.23 3.39
C GLN A 162 12.11 -19.99 3.02
N LYS A 163 12.00 -21.02 2.16
CA LYS A 163 13.15 -21.79 1.69
C LYS A 163 14.11 -20.93 0.86
N ARG A 164 13.59 -20.15 -0.07
CA ARG A 164 14.41 -19.29 -0.94
C ARG A 164 15.16 -18.22 -0.13
N ILE A 165 14.51 -17.59 0.85
CA ILE A 165 15.15 -16.56 1.67
C ILE A 165 16.22 -17.16 2.60
N ALA A 166 15.99 -18.36 3.14
CA ALA A 166 16.96 -19.08 3.93
C ALA A 166 18.21 -19.47 3.12
N ASP A 167 18.03 -20.00 1.92
CA ASP A 167 19.14 -20.34 1.02
C ASP A 167 19.90 -19.09 0.54
N ALA A 168 19.17 -17.99 0.29
CA ALA A 168 19.77 -16.72 -0.09
C ALA A 168 20.63 -16.15 1.06
N ALA A 169 20.11 -16.19 2.31
CA ALA A 169 20.86 -15.74 3.47
C ALA A 169 22.14 -16.56 3.68
N VAL A 170 22.07 -17.89 3.58
CA VAL A 170 23.26 -18.74 3.63
C VAL A 170 24.24 -18.39 2.51
N THR A 171 23.75 -18.10 1.32
CA THR A 171 24.61 -17.72 0.18
C THR A 171 25.30 -16.39 0.43
N ASP A 172 24.59 -15.38 0.92
CA ASP A 172 25.19 -14.07 1.23
C ASP A 172 26.19 -14.17 2.38
N VAL A 173 25.90 -14.97 3.44
CA VAL A 173 26.88 -15.27 4.50
C VAL A 173 28.14 -15.90 3.94
N MET A 174 27.99 -16.94 3.14
CA MET A 174 29.13 -17.65 2.53
C MET A 174 29.94 -16.77 1.57
N ASN A 175 29.33 -15.74 0.99
CA ASN A 175 29.99 -14.78 0.13
C ASN A 175 30.56 -13.57 0.86
N SER A 176 30.30 -13.47 2.17
CA SER A 176 30.85 -12.37 3.00
C SER A 176 32.38 -12.42 3.04
N GLU A 177 33.00 -11.24 3.14
CA GLU A 177 34.46 -11.12 3.21
C GLU A 177 35.03 -11.82 4.46
N ALA A 178 34.25 -11.90 5.54
CA ALA A 178 34.65 -12.62 6.75
C ALA A 178 34.82 -14.12 6.46
N VAL A 179 33.80 -14.73 5.81
CA VAL A 179 33.83 -16.15 5.46
C VAL A 179 34.88 -16.44 4.38
N LYS A 180 35.04 -15.58 3.39
CA LYS A 180 36.07 -15.74 2.36
C LYS A 180 37.49 -15.72 2.91
N ARG A 181 37.76 -14.96 4.00
CA ARG A 181 39.04 -14.99 4.67
C ARG A 181 39.33 -16.31 5.36
N VAL A 182 38.32 -16.93 5.97
CA VAL A 182 38.45 -18.22 6.68
C VAL A 182 38.39 -19.39 5.70
N PHE A 183 37.48 -19.32 4.72
CA PHE A 183 37.24 -20.36 3.70
C PHE A 183 37.42 -19.77 2.30
N PRO A 184 38.67 -19.64 1.80
CA PRO A 184 38.92 -19.08 0.49
C PRO A 184 38.26 -19.93 -0.63
N GLU A 185 37.83 -19.29 -1.71
CA GLU A 185 37.16 -19.94 -2.84
C GLU A 185 38.14 -20.83 -3.62
N SER A 186 39.40 -20.46 -3.66
CA SER A 186 40.45 -21.21 -4.33
C SER A 186 41.80 -20.88 -3.68
N GLY A 187 42.72 -21.79 -3.73
CA GLY A 187 44.06 -21.58 -3.24
C GLY A 187 45.09 -22.53 -3.82
N ASN A 188 46.33 -22.06 -3.98
CA ASN A 188 47.42 -22.81 -4.55
C ASN A 188 48.16 -23.68 -3.52
N ASN A 189 47.80 -23.61 -2.24
CA ASN A 189 48.42 -24.32 -1.15
C ASN A 189 47.54 -25.46 -0.65
N PHE A 190 48.12 -26.55 -0.17
CA PHE A 190 47.41 -27.72 0.38
C PHE A 190 46.37 -27.33 1.45
N LEU A 191 46.71 -26.42 2.36
CA LEU A 191 45.77 -25.93 3.39
C LEU A 191 44.59 -25.20 2.79
N THR A 192 44.78 -24.30 1.81
CA THR A 192 43.68 -23.58 1.14
C THR A 192 42.82 -24.50 0.31
N GLN A 193 43.38 -25.62 -0.22
CA GLN A 193 42.61 -26.63 -0.91
C GLN A 193 41.70 -27.43 0.05
N ILE A 194 42.18 -27.76 1.27
CA ILE A 194 41.36 -28.39 2.29
C ILE A 194 40.26 -27.44 2.73
N LEU A 195 40.57 -26.16 2.97
CA LEU A 195 39.60 -25.16 3.40
C LEU A 195 38.56 -24.88 2.31
N SER A 196 38.93 -24.84 1.05
CA SER A 196 37.99 -24.66 -0.05
C SER A 196 37.03 -25.86 -0.20
N THR A 197 37.51 -27.08 0.04
CA THR A 197 36.68 -28.29 0.07
C THR A 197 35.71 -28.24 1.27
N SER A 198 36.20 -27.81 2.45
CA SER A 198 35.39 -27.66 3.65
C SER A 198 34.31 -26.60 3.52
N ARG A 199 34.55 -25.56 2.71
CA ARG A 199 33.55 -24.49 2.43
C ARG A 199 32.24 -25.06 1.87
N GLY A 200 32.34 -26.00 0.93
CA GLY A 200 31.16 -26.66 0.36
C GLY A 200 30.33 -27.44 1.40
N GLU A 201 31.02 -28.16 2.29
CA GLU A 201 30.36 -28.90 3.37
C GLU A 201 29.73 -27.96 4.41
N VAL A 202 30.43 -26.89 4.78
CA VAL A 202 29.88 -25.87 5.69
C VAL A 202 28.63 -25.22 5.08
N LYS A 203 28.69 -24.79 3.81
CA LYS A 203 27.52 -24.26 3.10
C LYS A 203 26.35 -25.21 3.11
N LYS A 204 26.59 -26.50 2.81
CA LYS A 204 25.57 -27.53 2.79
C LYS A 204 24.91 -27.69 4.17
N ARG A 205 25.71 -27.80 5.24
CA ARG A 205 25.19 -27.93 6.62
C ARG A 205 24.41 -26.70 7.06
N LEU A 206 24.90 -25.49 6.72
CA LEU A 206 24.18 -24.24 7.00
C LEU A 206 22.84 -24.20 6.28
N SER A 207 22.82 -24.57 4.97
CA SER A 207 21.57 -24.60 4.17
C SER A 207 20.59 -25.64 4.74
N GLU A 208 21.06 -26.87 5.08
CA GLU A 208 20.22 -27.89 5.69
C GLU A 208 19.64 -27.45 7.03
N ASN A 209 20.42 -26.78 7.88
CA ASN A 209 19.93 -26.24 9.15
C ASN A 209 18.98 -25.07 8.96
N ALA A 210 19.30 -24.14 8.06
CA ALA A 210 18.41 -23.04 7.72
C ALA A 210 17.07 -23.54 7.17
N GLN A 211 17.09 -24.56 6.29
CA GLN A 211 15.85 -25.17 5.77
C GLN A 211 15.06 -25.93 6.84
N ARG A 212 15.70 -26.53 7.85
CA ARG A 212 14.99 -27.14 9.01
C ARG A 212 14.26 -26.11 9.86
N LEU A 213 14.76 -24.87 9.89
CA LEU A 213 14.10 -23.76 10.58
C LEU A 213 12.82 -23.33 9.87
N THR A 214 12.79 -23.41 8.52
CA THR A 214 11.63 -22.98 7.77
C THR A 214 10.41 -23.80 8.15
N GLY A 215 9.25 -23.15 8.29
CA GLY A 215 8.01 -23.80 8.72
C GLY A 215 7.80 -23.88 10.23
N THR A 216 8.83 -23.58 11.06
CA THR A 216 8.65 -23.54 12.51
C THR A 216 7.97 -22.26 12.98
N SER A 217 7.40 -22.26 14.18
CA SER A 217 6.80 -21.08 14.82
C SER A 217 7.85 -20.01 15.12
N GLU A 218 9.02 -20.46 15.53
CA GLU A 218 10.19 -19.62 15.86
C GLU A 218 10.65 -18.85 14.63
N TYR A 219 10.77 -19.52 13.49
CA TYR A 219 11.13 -18.88 12.22
C TYR A 219 10.13 -17.78 11.83
N ARG A 220 8.83 -18.09 11.93
CA ARG A 220 7.78 -17.11 11.63
C ARG A 220 7.81 -15.90 12.57
N THR A 221 8.12 -16.12 13.84
CA THR A 221 8.24 -15.04 14.84
C THR A 221 9.46 -14.18 14.56
N MET A 222 10.61 -14.80 14.33
CA MET A 222 11.86 -14.12 13.95
C MET A 222 11.67 -13.29 12.68
N TRP A 223 11.06 -13.86 11.64
CA TRP A 223 10.83 -13.15 10.39
C TRP A 223 9.90 -11.95 10.55
N ARG A 224 8.84 -12.06 11.37
CA ARG A 224 7.98 -10.91 11.70
C ARG A 224 8.78 -9.79 12.37
N GLN A 225 9.74 -10.16 13.23
CA GLN A 225 10.64 -9.17 13.84
C GLN A 225 11.54 -8.51 12.77
N VAL A 226 12.20 -9.30 11.92
CA VAL A 226 13.00 -8.80 10.79
C VAL A 226 12.19 -7.82 9.93
N ALA A 227 10.96 -8.19 9.58
CA ALA A 227 10.10 -7.34 8.76
C ALA A 227 9.73 -6.03 9.48
N ALA A 228 9.39 -6.11 10.77
CA ALA A 228 9.02 -4.93 11.57
C ALA A 228 10.21 -3.96 11.73
N ASP A 229 11.40 -4.49 12.04
CA ASP A 229 12.62 -3.69 12.24
C ASP A 229 13.07 -3.07 10.90
N THR A 230 13.04 -3.84 9.82
CA THR A 230 13.30 -3.36 8.45
C THR A 230 12.37 -2.23 8.04
N HIS A 231 11.07 -2.37 8.30
CA HIS A 231 10.08 -1.35 7.98
C HIS A 231 10.34 -0.07 8.79
N THR A 232 10.56 -0.21 10.09
CA THR A 232 10.86 0.92 10.98
C THR A 232 12.13 1.63 10.55
N TYR A 233 13.19 0.87 10.25
CA TYR A 233 14.48 1.44 9.79
C TYR A 233 14.29 2.25 8.50
N ASN A 234 13.73 1.66 7.46
CA ASN A 234 13.63 2.32 6.15
C ASN A 234 12.69 3.54 6.17
N LEU A 235 11.69 3.56 7.03
CA LEU A 235 10.82 4.74 7.18
C LEU A 235 11.47 5.85 8.01
N ALA A 236 12.30 5.50 8.99
CA ALA A 236 13.00 6.46 9.84
C ALA A 236 14.25 7.07 9.15
N HIS A 237 14.84 6.37 8.18
CA HIS A 237 16.05 6.77 7.47
C HIS A 237 15.80 6.88 5.96
N PRO A 238 14.94 7.82 5.53
CA PRO A 238 14.54 7.91 4.12
C PRO A 238 15.68 8.36 3.20
N ASP A 239 16.77 8.89 3.74
CA ASP A 239 17.93 9.37 2.97
C ASP A 239 19.06 8.33 2.90
N ASP A 240 18.98 7.24 3.68
CA ASP A 240 19.95 6.16 3.65
C ASP A 240 19.51 5.09 2.62
N PRO A 241 20.45 4.33 2.03
CA PRO A 241 20.11 3.21 1.18
C PRO A 241 19.18 2.23 1.87
N ALA A 242 18.14 1.77 1.18
CA ALA A 242 17.20 0.83 1.76
C ALA A 242 17.91 -0.46 2.20
N ALA A 243 17.62 -0.90 3.42
CA ALA A 243 18.28 -2.05 4.02
C ALA A 243 17.28 -3.02 4.66
N LEU A 244 17.63 -4.30 4.66
CA LEU A 244 16.94 -5.37 5.37
C LEU A 244 17.73 -5.68 6.65
N ASP A 245 17.07 -5.57 7.80
CA ASP A 245 17.67 -5.96 9.09
C ASP A 245 17.44 -7.46 9.32
N ILE A 246 18.48 -8.24 9.16
CA ILE A 246 18.44 -9.70 9.34
C ILE A 246 19.18 -10.16 10.60
N SER A 247 19.41 -9.26 11.55
CA SER A 247 20.08 -9.56 12.82
C SER A 247 19.45 -10.71 13.56
N ALA A 248 18.11 -10.74 13.61
CA ALA A 248 17.35 -11.83 14.26
C ALA A 248 17.59 -13.20 13.60
N PHE A 249 17.77 -13.23 12.27
CA PHE A 249 18.05 -14.48 11.55
C PHE A 249 19.44 -15.02 11.90
N TYR A 250 20.46 -14.16 11.94
CA TYR A 250 21.80 -14.57 12.29
C TYR A 250 21.90 -15.02 13.75
N SER A 251 21.24 -14.34 14.68
CA SER A 251 21.20 -14.76 16.09
C SER A 251 20.61 -16.16 16.27
N GLU A 252 19.51 -16.45 15.56
CA GLU A 252 18.86 -17.77 15.63
C GLU A 252 19.71 -18.86 14.99
N LEU A 253 20.38 -18.54 13.87
CA LEU A 253 21.27 -19.47 13.19
C LEU A 253 22.49 -19.79 14.07
N ASP A 254 23.06 -18.79 14.72
CA ASP A 254 24.19 -18.90 15.63
C ASP A 254 23.86 -19.79 16.83
N ALA A 255 22.74 -19.53 17.49
CA ALA A 255 22.27 -20.34 18.62
C ALA A 255 22.11 -21.83 18.24
N ARG A 256 21.71 -22.13 17.01
CA ARG A 256 21.54 -23.51 16.55
C ARG A 256 22.84 -24.18 16.13
N VAL A 257 23.74 -23.44 15.51
CA VAL A 257 25.06 -23.98 15.12
C VAL A 257 25.91 -24.20 16.36
N GLY A 258 25.90 -23.27 17.33
CA GLY A 258 26.56 -23.41 18.61
C GLY A 258 26.08 -24.65 19.40
N SER A 259 24.80 -25.02 19.28
CA SER A 259 24.23 -26.21 19.92
C SER A 259 24.79 -27.54 19.38
N ILE A 260 25.44 -27.54 18.20
CA ILE A 260 26.05 -28.76 17.60
C ILE A 260 27.38 -29.13 18.29
N GLY A 261 27.94 -28.24 19.12
CA GLY A 261 29.02 -28.55 20.07
C GLY A 261 30.41 -28.81 19.48
N ILE A 262 30.62 -28.59 18.18
CA ILE A 262 31.91 -28.86 17.53
C ILE A 262 32.72 -27.55 17.38
N TYR A 263 32.05 -26.45 17.21
CA TYR A 263 32.65 -25.12 17.01
C TYR A 263 31.53 -24.07 17.16
N ASP A 264 31.80 -23.06 17.96
CA ASP A 264 30.91 -21.90 18.06
C ASP A 264 31.46 -20.80 17.13
N PRO A 265 30.96 -20.69 15.89
CA PRO A 265 31.57 -19.83 14.89
C PRO A 265 31.19 -18.36 15.05
N ASP A 266 30.39 -17.98 16.05
CA ASP A 266 29.85 -16.64 16.22
C ASP A 266 29.34 -16.06 14.87
N ILE A 267 28.41 -16.79 14.24
CA ILE A 267 27.87 -16.46 12.92
C ILE A 267 27.23 -15.09 12.93
N SER A 268 26.68 -14.68 14.08
CA SER A 268 26.10 -13.35 14.26
C SER A 268 27.10 -12.22 13.98
N SER A 269 28.40 -12.47 14.18
CA SER A 269 29.47 -11.51 13.86
C SER A 269 29.89 -11.49 12.38
N TRP A 270 29.54 -12.52 11.60
CA TRP A 270 29.97 -12.67 10.20
C TRP A 270 29.15 -11.86 9.22
N GLY A 271 27.90 -11.56 9.56
CA GLY A 271 26.98 -10.83 8.71
C GLY A 271 26.98 -9.33 9.00
N LYS A 272 26.65 -8.55 8.01
CA LYS A 272 26.14 -7.21 8.27
C LYS A 272 24.74 -7.39 8.82
N HIS A 273 24.43 -6.77 9.96
CA HIS A 273 23.08 -6.78 10.51
C HIS A 273 22.09 -6.12 9.56
N LEU A 274 22.55 -5.10 8.83
CA LEU A 274 21.81 -4.42 7.77
C LEU A 274 22.38 -4.87 6.41
N ILE A 275 21.58 -5.60 5.63
CA ILE A 275 21.90 -5.90 4.24
C ILE A 275 21.26 -4.82 3.37
N SER A 276 22.08 -4.06 2.63
CA SER A 276 21.56 -3.16 1.64
C SER A 276 20.73 -3.96 0.62
N ILE A 277 19.45 -3.60 0.49
CA ILE A 277 18.57 -4.10 -0.56
C ILE A 277 18.51 -3.14 -1.74
N ASP A 278 19.42 -2.18 -1.77
CA ASP A 278 19.57 -1.19 -2.81
C ASP A 278 20.80 -1.47 -3.67
N ARG A 279 20.83 -0.85 -4.81
CA ARG A 279 21.91 -0.90 -5.79
C ARG A 279 22.43 0.51 -6.03
N ASP A 280 23.48 0.65 -6.81
CA ASP A 280 23.97 1.94 -7.30
C ASP A 280 22.82 2.80 -7.86
N GLY A 281 22.66 4.02 -7.31
CA GLY A 281 21.55 4.92 -7.64
C GLY A 281 20.29 4.75 -6.77
N ASN A 282 20.33 3.90 -5.76
CA ASN A 282 19.33 3.76 -4.70
C ASN A 282 17.86 3.65 -5.19
N PRO A 283 17.55 2.73 -6.13
CA PRO A 283 16.21 2.64 -6.71
C PRO A 283 15.14 2.25 -5.69
N VAL A 284 15.47 1.39 -4.72
CA VAL A 284 14.52 0.95 -3.67
C VAL A 284 14.23 2.08 -2.70
N GLN A 285 15.26 2.80 -2.26
CA GLN A 285 15.12 4.00 -1.42
C GLN A 285 14.21 5.03 -2.09
N HIS A 286 14.46 5.33 -3.36
CA HIS A 286 13.60 6.26 -4.11
C HIS A 286 12.16 5.76 -4.24
N ALA A 287 11.95 4.45 -4.35
CA ALA A 287 10.61 3.87 -4.35
C ALA A 287 9.93 4.05 -2.99
N VAL A 288 10.63 3.84 -1.88
CA VAL A 288 10.13 4.08 -0.52
C VAL A 288 9.77 5.54 -0.32
N GLN A 289 10.63 6.48 -0.69
CA GLN A 289 10.35 7.92 -0.62
C GLN A 289 9.10 8.31 -1.42
N ARG A 290 8.99 7.80 -2.67
CA ARG A 290 7.79 8.03 -3.50
C ARG A 290 6.54 7.44 -2.87
N ALA A 291 6.63 6.23 -2.30
CA ALA A 291 5.52 5.59 -1.63
C ALA A 291 5.05 6.40 -0.41
N GLN A 292 5.99 6.91 0.41
CA GLN A 292 5.67 7.81 1.53
C GLN A 292 4.98 9.09 1.05
N TRP A 293 5.54 9.75 0.03
CA TRP A 293 4.95 10.96 -0.52
C TRP A 293 3.56 10.72 -1.11
N VAL A 294 3.39 9.68 -1.93
CA VAL A 294 2.09 9.30 -2.50
C VAL A 294 1.11 8.92 -1.38
N GLY A 295 1.54 8.13 -0.42
CA GLY A 295 0.72 7.72 0.72
C GLY A 295 0.21 8.89 1.54
N SER A 296 1.06 9.90 1.80
CA SER A 296 0.69 11.11 2.54
C SER A 296 -0.37 11.96 1.84
N MET A 297 -0.43 11.92 0.50
CA MET A 297 -1.42 12.64 -0.29
C MET A 297 -2.76 11.91 -0.43
N SER A 298 -2.87 10.67 0.03
CA SER A 298 -4.06 9.82 -0.20
C SER A 298 -5.36 10.48 0.24
N GLY A 299 -5.39 11.03 1.46
CA GLY A 299 -6.56 11.73 2.00
C GLY A 299 -6.95 12.98 1.19
N ALA A 300 -5.95 13.77 0.78
CA ALA A 300 -6.18 14.97 -0.04
C ALA A 300 -6.72 14.62 -1.43
N LEU A 301 -6.21 13.56 -2.06
CA LEU A 301 -6.69 13.10 -3.38
C LEU A 301 -8.12 12.59 -3.31
N ILE A 302 -8.47 11.82 -2.28
CA ILE A 302 -9.85 11.34 -2.07
C ILE A 302 -10.79 12.52 -1.82
N ALA A 303 -10.40 13.48 -0.97
CA ALA A 303 -11.20 14.67 -0.72
C ALA A 303 -11.37 15.51 -2.00
N ALA A 304 -10.30 15.72 -2.76
CA ALA A 304 -10.35 16.44 -4.04
C ALA A 304 -11.26 15.74 -5.06
N SER A 305 -11.26 14.40 -5.09
CA SER A 305 -12.18 13.63 -5.92
C SER A 305 -13.64 13.90 -5.56
N ILE A 306 -13.99 13.83 -4.28
CA ILE A 306 -15.36 14.07 -3.80
C ILE A 306 -15.78 15.51 -4.12
N ILE A 307 -14.93 16.49 -3.80
CA ILE A 307 -15.20 17.91 -4.06
C ILE A 307 -15.38 18.17 -5.57
N GLY A 308 -14.51 17.63 -6.41
CA GLY A 308 -14.59 17.75 -7.85
C GLY A 308 -15.90 17.19 -8.42
N LEU A 309 -16.34 16.03 -7.92
CA LEU A 309 -17.60 15.43 -8.31
C LEU A 309 -18.79 16.29 -7.87
N VAL A 310 -18.80 16.82 -6.65
CA VAL A 310 -19.85 17.72 -6.15
C VAL A 310 -19.92 18.99 -6.99
N ILE A 311 -18.78 19.60 -7.32
CA ILE A 311 -18.71 20.77 -8.21
C ILE A 311 -19.31 20.44 -9.58
N ALA A 312 -18.94 19.29 -10.17
CA ALA A 312 -19.49 18.86 -11.47
C ALA A 312 -21.02 18.72 -11.43
N LEU A 313 -21.57 18.17 -10.33
CA LEU A 313 -23.01 18.02 -10.12
C LEU A 313 -23.74 19.36 -9.95
N ILE A 314 -23.12 20.33 -9.30
CA ILE A 314 -23.68 21.68 -9.14
C ILE A 314 -23.71 22.43 -10.49
N LEU A 315 -22.65 22.29 -11.28
CA LEU A 315 -22.54 22.93 -12.58
C LEU A 315 -23.53 22.36 -13.62
N LEU A 316 -23.96 21.09 -13.43
CA LEU A 316 -24.85 20.38 -14.38
C LEU A 316 -26.20 20.03 -13.73
N PRO A 317 -27.10 20.98 -13.50
CA PRO A 317 -28.38 20.71 -12.83
C PRO A 317 -29.32 19.80 -13.63
N ARG A 318 -29.21 19.82 -14.97
CA ARG A 318 -29.97 18.94 -15.87
C ARG A 318 -29.04 17.83 -16.39
N GLY A 319 -29.29 16.59 -15.96
CA GLY A 319 -28.47 15.42 -16.38
C GLY A 319 -27.48 14.90 -15.33
N ARG A 320 -27.61 15.32 -14.05
CA ARG A 320 -26.72 14.85 -12.94
C ARG A 320 -26.63 13.35 -12.85
N PHE A 321 -27.75 12.61 -13.00
CA PHE A 321 -27.73 11.15 -12.96
C PHE A 321 -26.97 10.53 -14.11
N VAL A 322 -27.06 11.11 -15.32
CA VAL A 322 -26.29 10.65 -16.49
C VAL A 322 -24.79 10.91 -16.25
N LEU A 323 -24.44 12.11 -15.77
CA LEU A 323 -23.05 12.42 -15.42
C LEU A 323 -22.49 11.45 -14.37
N LEU A 324 -23.24 11.19 -13.28
CA LEU A 324 -22.84 10.24 -12.24
C LEU A 324 -22.66 8.82 -12.81
N THR A 325 -23.62 8.34 -13.60
CA THR A 325 -23.53 7.03 -14.21
C THR A 325 -22.30 6.91 -15.10
N CYS A 326 -22.04 7.90 -15.97
CA CYS A 326 -20.87 7.91 -16.82
C CYS A 326 -19.57 8.02 -15.99
N ALA A 327 -19.53 8.87 -14.97
CA ALA A 327 -18.35 9.02 -14.10
C ALA A 327 -18.01 7.72 -13.39
N PHE A 328 -19.00 7.04 -12.80
CA PHE A 328 -18.77 5.77 -12.11
C PHE A 328 -18.42 4.63 -13.07
N LEU A 329 -18.95 4.59 -14.29
CA LEU A 329 -18.56 3.62 -15.31
C LEU A 329 -17.12 3.84 -15.78
N ILE A 330 -16.72 5.08 -16.01
CA ILE A 330 -15.34 5.41 -16.40
C ILE A 330 -14.39 5.09 -15.25
N LEU A 331 -14.77 5.39 -14.00
CA LEU A 331 -13.99 5.04 -12.82
C LEU A 331 -13.82 3.52 -12.69
N ALA A 332 -14.91 2.76 -12.83
CA ALA A 332 -14.86 1.30 -12.78
C ALA A 332 -13.95 0.71 -13.85
N ALA A 333 -14.10 1.18 -15.11
CA ALA A 333 -13.25 0.77 -16.21
C ALA A 333 -11.79 1.13 -15.96
N GLY A 334 -11.51 2.34 -15.47
CA GLY A 334 -10.16 2.79 -15.12
C GLY A 334 -9.51 1.95 -14.04
N LEU A 335 -10.25 1.58 -12.99
CA LEU A 335 -9.79 0.69 -11.92
C LEU A 335 -9.50 -0.73 -12.43
N TRP A 336 -10.33 -1.30 -13.32
CA TRP A 336 -10.06 -2.61 -13.92
C TRP A 336 -8.83 -2.59 -14.83
N ILE A 337 -8.67 -1.55 -15.65
CA ILE A 337 -7.47 -1.38 -16.49
C ILE A 337 -6.24 -1.26 -15.59
N LEU A 338 -6.31 -0.44 -14.55
CA LEU A 338 -5.20 -0.26 -13.60
C LEU A 338 -4.87 -1.57 -12.89
N SER A 339 -5.88 -2.34 -12.45
CA SER A 339 -5.69 -3.68 -11.88
C SER A 339 -4.99 -4.62 -12.85
N ALA A 340 -5.39 -4.64 -14.12
CA ALA A 340 -4.75 -5.47 -15.15
C ALA A 340 -3.30 -5.08 -15.41
N VAL A 341 -2.98 -3.78 -15.40
CA VAL A 341 -1.60 -3.27 -15.53
C VAL A 341 -0.78 -3.67 -14.31
N MET A 342 -1.32 -3.49 -13.09
CA MET A 342 -0.61 -3.87 -11.85
C MET A 342 -0.39 -5.37 -11.74
N ALA A 343 -1.29 -6.20 -12.28
CA ALA A 343 -1.13 -7.66 -12.30
C ALA A 343 0.11 -8.13 -13.08
N GLN A 344 0.63 -7.32 -13.99
CA GLN A 344 1.79 -7.66 -14.82
C GLN A 344 3.12 -7.10 -14.27
N GLN A 345 3.07 -6.31 -13.18
CA GLN A 345 4.28 -5.70 -12.64
C GLN A 345 5.17 -6.73 -11.96
N THR A 346 6.46 -6.62 -12.19
CA THR A 346 7.54 -7.38 -11.53
C THR A 346 8.48 -6.41 -10.83
N PRO A 347 9.35 -6.86 -9.91
CA PRO A 347 10.35 -5.97 -9.31
C PRO A 347 11.18 -5.23 -10.36
N GLN A 348 11.57 -5.92 -11.44
CA GLN A 348 12.38 -5.35 -12.53
C GLN A 348 11.61 -4.25 -13.28
N THR A 349 10.30 -4.45 -13.56
CA THR A 349 9.47 -3.43 -14.24
C THR A 349 9.19 -2.23 -13.33
N LEU A 350 9.23 -2.43 -12.01
CA LEU A 350 9.14 -1.35 -11.03
C LEU A 350 10.48 -0.63 -10.81
N GLY A 351 11.55 -1.09 -11.46
CA GLY A 351 12.89 -0.55 -11.29
C GLY A 351 13.54 -0.93 -9.96
N LEU A 352 12.99 -1.92 -9.24
CA LEU A 352 13.54 -2.41 -8.00
C LEU A 352 14.66 -3.40 -8.31
N SER A 353 15.89 -3.05 -8.02
CA SER A 353 17.06 -3.90 -8.23
C SER A 353 17.99 -3.82 -7.03
N THR A 354 18.66 -4.93 -6.73
CA THR A 354 19.59 -5.08 -5.61
C THR A 354 20.73 -5.99 -6.04
N ASP A 355 21.89 -5.82 -5.43
CA ASP A 355 23.05 -6.68 -5.62
C ASP A 355 23.11 -7.84 -4.60
N SER A 356 22.20 -7.84 -3.60
CA SER A 356 22.08 -8.88 -2.57
C SER A 356 21.17 -10.01 -3.06
N THR A 357 21.57 -11.27 -2.82
CA THR A 357 20.73 -12.44 -3.11
C THR A 357 19.49 -12.45 -2.21
N VAL A 358 19.67 -12.14 -0.93
CA VAL A 358 18.57 -11.99 0.04
C VAL A 358 17.63 -10.87 -0.38
N GLY A 359 18.18 -9.71 -0.76
CA GLY A 359 17.40 -8.58 -1.24
C GLY A 359 16.55 -8.93 -2.47
N THR A 360 17.12 -9.65 -3.44
CA THR A 360 16.37 -10.10 -4.63
C THR A 360 15.18 -10.98 -4.24
N VAL A 361 15.40 -12.00 -3.41
CA VAL A 361 14.34 -12.91 -2.97
C VAL A 361 13.27 -12.17 -2.16
N PHE A 362 13.70 -11.23 -1.29
CA PHE A 362 12.80 -10.41 -0.50
C PHE A 362 11.90 -9.51 -1.36
N LEU A 363 12.49 -8.77 -2.31
CA LEU A 363 11.74 -7.89 -3.20
C LEU A 363 10.78 -8.68 -4.11
N ASP A 364 11.22 -9.82 -4.64
CA ASP A 364 10.36 -10.72 -5.41
C ASP A 364 9.18 -11.23 -4.59
N GLY A 365 9.45 -11.67 -3.37
CA GLY A 365 8.40 -12.12 -2.44
C GLY A 365 7.42 -11.01 -2.09
N LEU A 366 7.94 -9.82 -1.75
CA LEU A 366 7.14 -8.65 -1.39
C LEU A 366 6.20 -8.24 -2.55
N VAL A 367 6.73 -8.11 -3.76
CA VAL A 367 5.93 -7.75 -4.95
C VAL A 367 4.91 -8.84 -5.29
N ASN A 368 5.30 -10.12 -5.20
CA ASN A 368 4.40 -11.24 -5.49
C ASN A 368 3.26 -11.35 -4.46
N THR A 369 3.47 -10.96 -3.22
CA THR A 369 2.43 -10.91 -2.17
C THR A 369 1.59 -9.64 -2.25
N ALA A 370 2.19 -8.48 -2.48
CA ALA A 370 1.52 -7.19 -2.56
C ALA A 370 0.61 -7.07 -3.80
N ARG A 371 1.03 -7.65 -4.93
CA ARG A 371 0.32 -7.57 -6.21
C ARG A 371 -1.12 -8.12 -6.14
N PRO A 372 -1.40 -9.35 -5.69
CA PRO A 372 -2.76 -9.86 -5.58
C PRO A 372 -3.60 -9.07 -4.59
N MET A 373 -3.02 -8.55 -3.51
CA MET A 373 -3.73 -7.69 -2.56
C MET A 373 -4.16 -6.38 -3.20
N LEU A 374 -3.24 -5.70 -3.93
CA LEU A 374 -3.56 -4.46 -4.63
C LEU A 374 -4.58 -4.68 -5.74
N THR A 375 -4.41 -5.69 -6.58
CA THR A 375 -5.34 -5.99 -7.67
C THR A 375 -6.72 -6.39 -7.14
N GLY A 376 -6.79 -7.14 -6.05
CA GLY A 376 -8.03 -7.46 -5.34
C GLY A 376 -8.73 -6.22 -4.82
N HIS A 377 -8.00 -5.30 -4.20
CA HIS A 377 -8.52 -4.02 -3.74
C HIS A 377 -9.09 -3.18 -4.90
N LEU A 378 -8.34 -3.02 -6.00
CA LEU A 378 -8.78 -2.27 -7.17
C LEU A 378 -10.01 -2.89 -7.83
N ASN A 379 -10.07 -4.22 -7.95
CA ASN A 379 -11.22 -4.93 -8.50
C ASN A 379 -12.47 -4.78 -7.62
N SER A 380 -12.31 -4.78 -6.30
CA SER A 380 -13.41 -4.53 -5.36
C SER A 380 -13.95 -3.11 -5.52
N LEU A 381 -13.08 -2.10 -5.59
CA LEU A 381 -13.48 -0.72 -5.83
C LEU A 381 -14.14 -0.53 -7.20
N ALA A 382 -13.64 -1.21 -8.25
CA ALA A 382 -14.23 -1.19 -9.57
C ALA A 382 -15.68 -1.76 -9.54
N SER A 383 -15.87 -2.86 -8.82
CA SER A 383 -17.19 -3.48 -8.63
C SER A 383 -18.15 -2.54 -7.89
N TYR A 384 -17.71 -1.91 -6.80
CA TYR A 384 -18.51 -0.91 -6.08
C TYR A 384 -18.86 0.29 -6.95
N SER A 385 -17.91 0.77 -7.78
CA SER A 385 -18.16 1.86 -8.72
C SER A 385 -19.17 1.46 -9.80
N ALA A 386 -19.09 0.23 -10.31
CA ALA A 386 -20.08 -0.29 -11.27
C ALA A 386 -21.49 -0.36 -10.66
N TRP A 387 -21.61 -0.84 -9.42
CA TRP A 387 -22.89 -0.84 -8.70
C TRP A 387 -23.43 0.57 -8.46
N ALA A 388 -22.56 1.54 -8.10
CA ALA A 388 -22.94 2.94 -7.95
C ALA A 388 -23.47 3.53 -9.26
N ALA A 389 -22.91 3.14 -10.42
CA ALA A 389 -23.41 3.53 -11.73
C ALA A 389 -24.82 2.99 -11.98
N VAL A 390 -25.09 1.72 -11.66
CA VAL A 390 -26.42 1.11 -11.80
C VAL A 390 -27.44 1.82 -10.92
N VAL A 391 -27.11 2.07 -9.66
CA VAL A 391 -28.00 2.79 -8.71
C VAL A 391 -28.29 4.21 -9.22
N SER A 392 -27.28 4.91 -9.74
CA SER A 392 -27.43 6.24 -10.30
C SER A 392 -28.33 6.25 -11.54
N LEU A 393 -28.20 5.24 -12.42
CA LEU A 393 -29.04 5.09 -13.59
C LEU A 393 -30.51 4.86 -13.21
N LEU A 394 -30.75 3.93 -12.28
CA LEU A 394 -32.10 3.62 -11.77
C LEU A 394 -32.74 4.84 -11.08
N GLY A 395 -31.95 5.58 -10.28
CA GLY A 395 -32.40 6.84 -9.68
C GLY A 395 -32.80 7.89 -10.73
N GLY A 396 -32.05 8.00 -11.82
CA GLY A 396 -32.37 8.87 -12.95
C GLY A 396 -33.66 8.50 -13.65
N ILE A 397 -33.90 7.20 -13.87
CA ILE A 397 -35.13 6.68 -14.48
C ILE A 397 -36.35 6.98 -13.57
N LEU A 398 -36.22 6.66 -12.28
CA LEU A 398 -37.29 6.91 -11.30
C LEU A 398 -37.65 8.39 -11.20
N ALA A 399 -36.63 9.28 -11.14
CA ALA A 399 -36.85 10.72 -11.12
C ALA A 399 -37.61 11.23 -12.36
N LYS A 400 -37.31 10.66 -13.53
CA LYS A 400 -38.08 10.97 -14.77
C LYS A 400 -39.53 10.48 -14.71
N LEU A 401 -39.76 9.26 -14.21
CA LEU A 401 -41.09 8.71 -14.07
C LEU A 401 -41.94 9.57 -13.12
N ILE A 402 -41.42 9.96 -11.97
CA ILE A 402 -42.10 10.84 -11.02
C ILE A 402 -42.42 12.19 -11.66
N ALA A 403 -41.51 12.78 -12.44
CA ALA A 403 -41.74 14.05 -13.11
C ALA A 403 -42.86 13.94 -14.17
N LEU A 404 -42.98 12.81 -14.87
CA LEU A 404 -44.05 12.57 -15.85
C LEU A 404 -45.40 12.40 -15.17
N THR A 405 -45.50 11.70 -14.04
CA THR A 405 -46.72 11.54 -13.26
C THR A 405 -47.19 12.87 -12.65
N ALA A 406 -46.28 13.67 -12.12
CA ALA A 406 -46.61 14.97 -11.56
C ALA A 406 -47.12 16.00 -12.59
N SER A 407 -46.61 15.93 -13.82
CA SER A 407 -47.06 16.84 -14.91
C SER A 407 -48.41 16.41 -15.52
N GLY A 408 -48.82 15.15 -15.35
CA GLY A 408 -50.15 14.65 -15.86
C GLY A 408 -51.33 15.05 -14.98
N THR A 409 -51.13 15.55 -13.75
CA THR A 409 -52.20 15.83 -12.79
C THR A 409 -52.76 17.25 -12.88
N THR A 410 -52.22 18.12 -13.76
CA THR A 410 -52.80 19.42 -14.08
C THR A 410 -53.85 19.33 -15.19
N VAL A 411 -54.85 18.40 -15.03
CA VAL A 411 -56.00 18.33 -15.89
C VAL A 411 -57.13 19.15 -15.27
N ARG A 412 -57.41 20.31 -15.91
CA ARG A 412 -58.72 20.87 -16.17
C ARG A 412 -59.74 20.77 -15.02
N THR A 413 -59.80 21.83 -14.23
CA THR A 413 -61.11 22.33 -13.77
C THR A 413 -61.47 23.50 -14.66
N HIS A 414 -62.31 23.24 -15.66
CA HIS A 414 -63.12 24.22 -16.34
C HIS A 414 -64.48 24.33 -15.65
#